data_195b7c9bddccc257b603c27e46584687
#
_entry.id   195b7c9bddccc257b603c27e46584687
#
_cell.length_a   1.000
_cell.length_b   1.000
_cell.length_c   1.000
_cell.angle_alpha   90.00
_cell.angle_beta   90.00
_cell.angle_gamma   90.00
#
_symmetry.space_group_name_H-M   'P 1'
#
loop_
_entity.id
_entity.type
_entity.pdbx_description
1 polymer ?
#
loop_
_entity_poly.entity_id
_entity_poly.type
_entity_poly.pdbx_seq_one_letter_code
_entity_poly.pdbx_strand_id
1 'polypeptide(L)'
;MMPNVLKSTMMSVLVPTLMMIVPVALRAQSAAAAAQGQAQVQAQTPQARIDAAMNAAAKANVPPELVKSKVAEGEAKRVPPERIAAAVEARVTSLVRASQTMKRGDVEAQSAGELAVAADALDAGVGESALIRVTREAPAERRTVAIAVLADLVRLGNTSERALTRVSGAVSSSAALANLRAEVASQLTAGGLSSTLDATGAIRVP
;
A
#
# COMPACT_ATOMS: atom_id res chain seq x y z
N MET A 1 -51.26 32.25 -41.10
CA MET A 1 -52.13 31.17 -41.56
C MET A 1 -52.17 30.10 -40.51
N MET A 2 -53.18 30.08 -39.71
CA MET A 2 -53.54 29.06 -38.69
C MET A 2 -54.16 27.82 -39.43
N PRO A 3 -54.60 26.75 -38.75
CA PRO A 3 -54.27 26.03 -37.49
C PRO A 3 -54.34 24.49 -37.69
N ASN A 4 -54.08 23.69 -36.65
CA ASN A 4 -54.90 22.49 -36.27
C ASN A 4 -54.16 21.83 -35.05
N VAL A 5 -54.67 21.90 -33.90
CA VAL A 5 -55.79 21.43 -33.09
C VAL A 5 -56.05 19.91 -33.19
N LEU A 6 -56.01 19.30 -31.97
CA LEU A 6 -56.65 18.07 -31.48
C LEU A 6 -55.89 16.76 -31.77
N LYS A 7 -55.64 15.87 -30.77
CA LYS A 7 -56.61 15.33 -29.81
C LYS A 7 -55.89 14.63 -28.65
N SER A 8 -56.37 14.93 -27.47
CA SER A 8 -56.33 14.16 -26.23
C SER A 8 -56.62 12.68 -26.44
N THR A 9 -55.79 11.81 -25.86
CA THR A 9 -56.22 10.48 -25.44
C THR A 9 -55.59 10.18 -24.10
N MET A 10 -56.31 10.33 -23.04
CA MET A 10 -56.07 9.75 -21.72
C MET A 10 -56.04 8.24 -21.87
N MET A 11 -54.89 7.64 -21.61
CA MET A 11 -54.80 6.22 -21.39
C MET A 11 -54.19 6.00 -20.00
N SER A 12 -55.12 5.76 -19.07
CA SER A 12 -54.88 5.39 -17.68
C SER A 12 -54.21 4.03 -17.68
N VAL A 13 -52.88 3.97 -17.46
CA VAL A 13 -52.17 2.72 -17.24
C VAL A 13 -51.99 2.53 -15.75
N LEU A 14 -52.81 1.63 -15.25
CA LEU A 14 -52.74 1.05 -13.92
C LEU A 14 -51.37 0.37 -13.76
N VAL A 15 -50.45 0.99 -12.99
CA VAL A 15 -49.15 0.37 -12.65
C VAL A 15 -49.39 -0.53 -11.44
N PRO A 16 -49.27 -1.85 -11.56
CA PRO A 16 -49.24 -2.72 -10.39
C PRO A 16 -47.92 -2.46 -9.63
N THR A 17 -48.05 -2.00 -8.41
CA THR A 17 -46.96 -1.89 -7.43
C THR A 17 -46.42 -3.29 -7.13
N LEU A 18 -45.45 -3.73 -7.90
CA LEU A 18 -44.69 -4.94 -7.62
C LEU A 18 -43.73 -4.66 -6.46
N MET A 19 -44.20 -5.01 -5.27
CA MET A 19 -43.44 -4.96 -4.03
C MET A 19 -42.26 -5.93 -4.18
N MET A 20 -41.06 -5.41 -4.55
CA MET A 20 -39.82 -6.17 -4.58
C MET A 20 -39.44 -6.51 -3.13
N ILE A 21 -39.82 -7.67 -2.67
CA ILE A 21 -39.25 -8.32 -1.52
C ILE A 21 -37.83 -8.74 -1.94
N VAL A 22 -36.85 -7.89 -1.70
CA VAL A 22 -35.42 -8.24 -1.87
C VAL A 22 -35.10 -9.28 -0.80
N PRO A 23 -34.72 -10.49 -1.17
CA PRO A 23 -34.44 -11.53 -0.18
C PRO A 23 -33.20 -11.15 0.63
N VAL A 24 -33.39 -10.93 1.93
CA VAL A 24 -32.33 -10.74 2.95
C VAL A 24 -31.35 -11.92 2.98
N ALA A 25 -31.70 -13.03 2.37
CA ALA A 25 -30.89 -14.25 2.28
C ALA A 25 -29.53 -14.07 1.58
N LEU A 26 -29.38 -13.13 0.64
CA LEU A 26 -28.11 -12.94 -0.10
C LEU A 26 -27.00 -12.34 0.78
N ARG A 27 -27.35 -11.55 1.79
CA ARG A 27 -26.35 -10.97 2.72
C ARG A 27 -25.85 -11.97 3.75
N ALA A 28 -26.67 -12.95 4.12
CA ALA A 28 -26.26 -14.00 5.05
C ALA A 28 -25.25 -14.97 4.42
N GLN A 29 -25.36 -15.24 3.11
CA GLN A 29 -24.43 -16.12 2.39
C GLN A 29 -23.04 -15.51 2.22
N SER A 30 -22.95 -14.18 1.96
CA SER A 30 -21.65 -13.50 1.85
C SER A 30 -20.91 -13.39 3.20
N ALA A 31 -21.63 -13.21 4.31
CA ALA A 31 -21.05 -13.21 5.65
C ALA A 31 -20.58 -14.62 6.08
N ALA A 32 -21.32 -15.65 5.72
CA ALA A 32 -20.94 -17.04 6.01
C ALA A 32 -19.72 -17.48 5.18
N ALA A 33 -19.62 -17.08 3.92
CA ALA A 33 -18.45 -17.37 3.08
C ALA A 33 -17.20 -16.64 3.57
N ALA A 34 -17.33 -15.39 4.03
CA ALA A 34 -16.22 -14.63 4.63
C ALA A 34 -15.77 -15.26 5.96
N ALA A 35 -16.69 -15.70 6.80
CA ALA A 35 -16.38 -16.39 8.06
C ALA A 35 -15.72 -17.75 7.84
N GLN A 36 -16.16 -18.52 6.83
CA GLN A 36 -15.54 -19.78 6.46
C GLN A 36 -14.13 -19.59 5.88
N GLY A 37 -13.90 -18.54 5.10
CA GLY A 37 -12.57 -18.19 4.59
C GLY A 37 -11.60 -17.85 5.72
N GLN A 38 -12.03 -17.07 6.71
CA GLN A 38 -11.23 -16.74 7.88
C GLN A 38 -10.97 -17.94 8.80
N ALA A 39 -11.95 -18.85 8.97
CA ALA A 39 -11.78 -20.08 9.75
C ALA A 39 -10.80 -21.05 9.07
N GLN A 40 -10.78 -21.13 7.73
CA GLN A 40 -9.84 -21.96 7.00
C GLN A 40 -8.39 -21.42 7.08
N VAL A 41 -8.20 -20.12 7.09
CA VAL A 41 -6.87 -19.51 7.28
C VAL A 41 -6.33 -19.78 8.70
N GLN A 42 -7.19 -19.77 9.71
CA GLN A 42 -6.81 -20.09 11.09
C GLN A 42 -6.53 -21.57 11.33
N ALA A 43 -7.09 -22.47 10.49
CA ALA A 43 -6.83 -23.91 10.56
C ALA A 43 -5.50 -24.34 9.90
N GLN A 44 -4.84 -23.44 9.15
CA GLN A 44 -3.55 -23.73 8.53
C GLN A 44 -2.40 -23.61 9.53
N THR A 45 -1.43 -24.53 9.45
CA THR A 45 -0.22 -24.41 10.25
C THR A 45 0.52 -23.12 9.92
N PRO A 46 1.25 -22.51 10.88
CA PRO A 46 2.05 -21.31 10.62
C PRO A 46 2.98 -21.45 9.41
N GLN A 47 3.58 -22.63 9.24
CA GLN A 47 4.44 -22.92 8.09
C GLN A 47 3.66 -22.88 6.76
N ALA A 48 2.49 -23.49 6.69
CA ALA A 48 1.66 -23.47 5.49
C ALA A 48 1.22 -22.04 5.11
N ARG A 49 0.99 -21.18 6.10
CA ARG A 49 0.69 -19.76 5.88
C ARG A 49 1.90 -18.99 5.34
N ILE A 50 3.09 -19.23 5.86
CA ILE A 50 4.34 -18.65 5.36
C ILE A 50 4.57 -19.11 3.91
N ASP A 51 4.40 -20.37 3.61
CA ASP A 51 4.58 -20.92 2.25
C ASP A 51 3.57 -20.32 1.26
N ALA A 52 2.31 -20.14 1.69
CA ALA A 52 1.30 -19.46 0.88
C ALA A 52 1.64 -17.99 0.63
N ALA A 53 2.15 -17.29 1.63
CA ALA A 53 2.61 -15.90 1.49
C ALA A 53 3.82 -15.81 0.55
N MET A 54 4.80 -16.71 0.63
CA MET A 54 5.93 -16.78 -0.30
C MET A 54 5.48 -17.04 -1.74
N ASN A 55 4.50 -17.92 -1.94
CA ASN A 55 3.92 -18.16 -3.26
C ASN A 55 3.18 -16.94 -3.81
N ALA A 56 2.46 -16.20 -2.96
CA ALA A 56 1.82 -14.94 -3.35
C ALA A 56 2.85 -13.86 -3.74
N ALA A 57 3.94 -13.75 -2.98
CA ALA A 57 5.05 -12.86 -3.29
C ALA A 57 5.69 -13.19 -4.65
N ALA A 58 5.97 -14.47 -4.90
CA ALA A 58 6.55 -14.94 -6.17
C ALA A 58 5.64 -14.59 -7.38
N LYS A 59 4.32 -14.78 -7.27
CA LYS A 59 3.36 -14.40 -8.32
C LYS A 59 3.35 -12.90 -8.62
N ALA A 60 3.69 -12.08 -7.65
CA ALA A 60 3.78 -10.62 -7.79
C ALA A 60 5.18 -10.14 -8.18
N ASN A 61 6.13 -11.04 -8.44
CA ASN A 61 7.55 -10.75 -8.69
C ASN A 61 8.21 -9.99 -7.53
N VAL A 62 7.80 -10.26 -6.30
CA VAL A 62 8.46 -9.74 -5.10
C VAL A 62 9.71 -10.58 -4.82
N PRO A 63 10.88 -9.96 -4.63
CA PRO A 63 12.12 -10.66 -4.31
C PRO A 63 11.98 -11.54 -3.05
N PRO A 64 12.30 -12.84 -3.11
CA PRO A 64 12.06 -13.78 -2.02
C PRO A 64 12.88 -13.46 -0.76
N GLU A 65 14.03 -12.79 -0.90
CA GLU A 65 14.87 -12.36 0.20
C GLU A 65 14.15 -11.41 1.16
N LEU A 66 13.23 -10.57 0.68
CA LEU A 66 12.45 -9.67 1.53
C LEU A 66 11.48 -10.42 2.45
N VAL A 67 10.98 -11.55 1.99
CA VAL A 67 10.09 -12.41 2.79
C VAL A 67 10.90 -13.28 3.75
N LYS A 68 11.99 -13.88 3.26
CA LYS A 68 12.89 -14.72 4.07
C LYS A 68 13.52 -13.93 5.21
N SER A 69 13.93 -12.69 4.96
CA SER A 69 14.52 -11.85 6.01
C SER A 69 13.51 -11.59 7.15
N LYS A 70 12.21 -11.46 6.83
CA LYS A 70 11.17 -11.27 7.85
C LYS A 70 10.93 -12.52 8.69
N VAL A 71 11.00 -13.71 8.09
CA VAL A 71 10.97 -14.99 8.82
C VAL A 71 12.17 -15.09 9.76
N ALA A 72 13.38 -14.90 9.22
CA ALA A 72 14.63 -14.98 10.00
C ALA A 72 14.66 -13.97 11.17
N GLU A 73 14.14 -12.75 10.95
CA GLU A 73 14.01 -11.75 12.02
C GLU A 73 13.11 -12.27 13.15
N GLY A 74 11.94 -12.84 12.80
CA GLY A 74 11.00 -13.38 13.78
C GLY A 74 11.62 -14.54 14.59
N GLU A 75 12.33 -15.45 13.91
CA GLU A 75 13.04 -16.57 14.54
C GLU A 75 14.17 -16.09 15.46
N ALA A 76 14.99 -15.14 15.02
CA ALA A 76 16.07 -14.56 15.81
C ALA A 76 15.55 -13.87 17.08
N LYS A 77 14.39 -13.23 16.99
CA LYS A 77 13.69 -12.60 18.14
C LYS A 77 12.89 -13.60 18.98
N ARG A 78 12.89 -14.89 18.63
CA ARG A 78 12.11 -15.94 19.30
C ARG A 78 10.62 -15.63 19.38
N VAL A 79 10.07 -15.04 18.33
CA VAL A 79 8.64 -14.73 18.23
C VAL A 79 7.85 -16.04 18.00
N PRO A 80 6.68 -16.22 18.61
CA PRO A 80 5.83 -17.39 18.35
C PRO A 80 5.53 -17.58 16.85
N PRO A 81 5.52 -18.83 16.32
CA PRO A 81 5.37 -19.11 14.89
C PRO A 81 4.11 -18.49 14.25
N GLU A 82 3.01 -18.44 14.97
CA GLU A 82 1.74 -17.84 14.52
C GLU A 82 1.90 -16.33 14.27
N ARG A 83 2.65 -15.66 15.12
CA ARG A 83 2.94 -14.23 14.99
C ARG A 83 3.94 -13.96 13.86
N ILE A 84 4.90 -14.87 13.64
CA ILE A 84 5.80 -14.80 12.48
C ILE A 84 4.98 -14.92 11.20
N ALA A 85 4.10 -15.92 11.09
CA ALA A 85 3.25 -16.11 9.92
C ALA A 85 2.40 -14.86 9.63
N ALA A 86 1.74 -14.30 10.65
CA ALA A 86 0.95 -13.08 10.50
C ALA A 86 1.79 -11.87 10.04
N ALA A 87 3.00 -11.71 10.59
CA ALA A 87 3.91 -10.62 10.19
C ALA A 87 4.42 -10.80 8.74
N VAL A 88 4.67 -12.03 8.32
CA VAL A 88 5.07 -12.36 6.94
C VAL A 88 3.94 -12.07 5.96
N GLU A 89 2.72 -12.49 6.26
CA GLU A 89 1.52 -12.20 5.44
C GLU A 89 1.30 -10.69 5.28
N ALA A 90 1.37 -9.93 6.38
CA ALA A 90 1.26 -8.48 6.34
C ALA A 90 2.35 -7.86 5.46
N ARG A 91 3.61 -8.29 5.64
CA ARG A 91 4.74 -7.79 4.85
C ARG A 91 4.58 -8.08 3.36
N VAL A 92 4.17 -9.29 3.00
CA VAL A 92 3.91 -9.67 1.61
C VAL A 92 2.80 -8.80 1.02
N THR A 93 1.73 -8.55 1.76
CA THR A 93 0.64 -7.68 1.32
C THR A 93 1.14 -6.27 0.99
N SER A 94 1.96 -5.67 1.87
CA SER A 94 2.55 -4.34 1.64
C SER A 94 3.49 -4.32 0.43
N LEU A 95 4.35 -5.34 0.28
CA LEU A 95 5.27 -5.45 -0.86
C LEU A 95 4.55 -5.62 -2.19
N VAL A 96 3.50 -6.46 -2.23
CA VAL A 96 2.67 -6.65 -3.42
C VAL A 96 1.95 -5.36 -3.79
N ARG A 97 1.38 -4.65 -2.81
CA ARG A 97 0.75 -3.34 -3.02
C ARG A 97 1.75 -2.33 -3.59
N ALA A 98 2.96 -2.25 -3.04
CA ALA A 98 4.00 -1.35 -3.53
C ALA A 98 4.40 -1.68 -4.97
N SER A 99 4.66 -2.96 -5.29
CA SER A 99 4.96 -3.41 -6.64
C SER A 99 3.87 -3.03 -7.63
N GLN A 100 2.60 -3.28 -7.30
CA GLN A 100 1.46 -2.92 -8.14
C GLN A 100 1.32 -1.41 -8.31
N THR A 101 1.55 -0.62 -7.25
CA THR A 101 1.50 0.84 -7.31
C THR A 101 2.58 1.40 -8.21
N MET A 102 3.81 0.92 -8.10
CA MET A 102 4.91 1.33 -8.97
C MET A 102 4.64 0.95 -10.43
N LYS A 103 4.16 -0.27 -10.71
CA LYS A 103 3.77 -0.70 -12.06
C LYS A 103 2.67 0.16 -12.68
N ARG A 104 1.68 0.62 -11.90
CA ARG A 104 0.68 1.59 -12.38
C ARG A 104 1.29 2.94 -12.75
N GLY A 105 2.43 3.26 -12.18
CA GLY A 105 3.24 4.43 -12.55
C GLY A 105 4.21 4.18 -13.71
N ASP A 106 4.15 3.03 -14.38
CA ASP A 106 5.10 2.59 -15.41
C ASP A 106 6.55 2.57 -14.91
N VAL A 107 6.73 2.29 -13.62
CA VAL A 107 8.04 2.20 -12.96
C VAL A 107 8.18 0.83 -12.30
N GLU A 108 9.30 0.17 -12.55
CA GLU A 108 9.68 -1.04 -11.82
C GLU A 108 10.74 -0.70 -10.78
N ALA A 109 10.66 -1.37 -9.62
CA ALA A 109 11.69 -1.24 -8.60
C ALA A 109 13.02 -1.82 -9.12
N GLN A 110 14.10 -1.05 -9.01
CA GLN A 110 15.42 -1.45 -9.48
C GLN A 110 16.14 -2.40 -8.52
N SER A 111 15.67 -2.47 -7.29
CA SER A 111 16.22 -3.33 -6.25
C SER A 111 15.15 -3.77 -5.25
N ALA A 112 15.44 -4.86 -4.53
CA ALA A 112 14.66 -5.30 -3.40
C ALA A 112 14.52 -4.20 -2.34
N GLY A 113 15.59 -3.44 -2.11
CA GLY A 113 15.61 -2.30 -1.19
C GLY A 113 14.65 -1.19 -1.59
N GLU A 114 14.59 -0.81 -2.86
CA GLU A 114 13.66 0.18 -3.35
C GLU A 114 12.20 -0.26 -3.14
N LEU A 115 11.88 -1.52 -3.47
CA LEU A 115 10.56 -2.09 -3.23
C LEU A 115 10.20 -2.11 -1.75
N ALA A 116 11.15 -2.45 -0.88
CA ALA A 116 10.94 -2.44 0.57
C ALA A 116 10.61 -1.04 1.08
N VAL A 117 11.35 -0.02 0.66
CA VAL A 117 11.10 1.38 1.05
C VAL A 117 9.77 1.90 0.48
N ALA A 118 9.40 1.49 -0.73
CA ALA A 118 8.09 1.83 -1.30
C ALA A 118 6.93 1.22 -0.49
N ALA A 119 7.08 -0.03 -0.03
CA ALA A 119 6.11 -0.67 0.85
C ALA A 119 6.01 0.06 2.20
N ASP A 120 7.15 0.38 2.81
CA ASP A 120 7.21 1.13 4.08
C ASP A 120 6.61 2.54 3.96
N ALA A 121 6.73 3.17 2.79
CA ALA A 121 6.11 4.47 2.50
C ALA A 121 4.57 4.37 2.48
N LEU A 122 4.02 3.35 1.80
CA LEU A 122 2.57 3.10 1.80
C LEU A 122 2.05 2.77 3.19
N ASP A 123 2.80 1.98 3.97
CA ASP A 123 2.45 1.64 5.35
C ASP A 123 2.54 2.87 6.29
N ALA A 124 3.41 3.83 5.99
CA ALA A 124 3.49 5.11 6.68
C ALA A 124 2.35 6.08 6.33
N GLY A 125 1.47 5.73 5.38
CA GLY A 125 0.35 6.56 4.96
C GLY A 125 0.63 7.44 3.74
N VAL A 126 1.73 7.23 3.02
CA VAL A 126 1.95 7.89 1.73
C VAL A 126 0.87 7.45 0.76
N GLY A 127 0.20 8.43 0.14
CA GLY A 127 -0.80 8.15 -0.90
C GLY A 127 -0.15 7.52 -2.15
N GLU A 128 -0.86 6.59 -2.79
CA GLU A 128 -0.35 5.89 -3.98
C GLU A 128 0.00 6.85 -5.12
N SER A 129 -0.80 7.91 -5.31
CA SER A 129 -0.51 8.97 -6.28
C SER A 129 0.81 9.69 -6.02
N ALA A 130 1.10 9.97 -4.74
CA ALA A 130 2.36 10.61 -4.34
C ALA A 130 3.55 9.67 -4.54
N LEU A 131 3.39 8.38 -4.22
CA LEU A 131 4.42 7.36 -4.50
C LEU A 131 4.70 7.25 -6.01
N ILE A 132 3.66 7.16 -6.85
CA ILE A 132 3.82 7.12 -8.31
C ILE A 132 4.55 8.37 -8.81
N ARG A 133 4.19 9.55 -8.34
CA ARG A 133 4.83 10.79 -8.78
C ARG A 133 6.30 10.84 -8.38
N VAL A 134 6.65 10.57 -7.13
CA VAL A 134 8.04 10.60 -6.69
C VAL A 134 8.89 9.55 -7.42
N THR A 135 8.36 8.36 -7.71
CA THR A 135 9.08 7.32 -8.44
C THR A 135 9.35 7.69 -9.91
N ARG A 136 8.48 8.50 -10.52
CA ARG A 136 8.65 9.00 -11.90
C ARG A 136 9.57 10.21 -11.98
N GLU A 137 9.48 11.12 -11.00
CA GLU A 137 10.25 12.37 -10.98
C GLU A 137 11.69 12.15 -10.50
N ALA A 138 11.90 11.20 -9.60
CA ALA A 138 13.22 10.95 -9.03
C ALA A 138 14.13 10.18 -10.01
N PRO A 139 15.36 10.68 -10.25
CA PRO A 139 16.39 9.90 -10.93
C PRO A 139 16.62 8.57 -10.22
N ALA A 140 16.93 7.54 -10.99
CA ALA A 140 17.04 6.16 -10.53
C ALA A 140 17.93 6.01 -9.29
N GLU A 141 19.11 6.66 -9.29
CA GLU A 141 20.11 6.62 -8.23
C GLU A 141 19.67 7.33 -6.93
N ARG A 142 18.65 8.18 -7.00
CA ARG A 142 18.13 8.94 -5.85
C ARG A 142 16.73 8.52 -5.43
N ARG A 143 16.09 7.64 -6.19
CA ARG A 143 14.69 7.25 -6.01
C ARG A 143 14.42 6.64 -4.64
N THR A 144 15.24 5.69 -4.21
CA THR A 144 15.10 5.06 -2.89
C THR A 144 15.14 6.09 -1.77
N VAL A 145 16.09 7.04 -1.82
CA VAL A 145 16.20 8.12 -0.83
C VAL A 145 15.01 9.06 -0.89
N ALA A 146 14.55 9.42 -2.09
CA ALA A 146 13.39 10.28 -2.27
C ALA A 146 12.11 9.67 -1.69
N ILE A 147 11.88 8.38 -1.92
CA ILE A 147 10.73 7.64 -1.35
C ILE A 147 10.84 7.60 0.19
N ALA A 148 12.02 7.33 0.73
CA ALA A 148 12.23 7.27 2.18
C ALA A 148 11.97 8.64 2.83
N VAL A 149 12.50 9.73 2.27
CA VAL A 149 12.26 11.08 2.78
C VAL A 149 10.79 11.46 2.70
N LEU A 150 10.09 11.05 1.62
CA LEU A 150 8.64 11.22 1.49
C LEU A 150 7.89 10.52 2.64
N ALA A 151 8.24 9.28 2.93
CA ALA A 151 7.66 8.51 4.03
C ALA A 151 7.91 9.16 5.40
N ASP A 152 9.14 9.58 5.64
CA ASP A 152 9.54 10.22 6.88
C ASP A 152 8.83 11.56 7.10
N LEU A 153 8.62 12.35 6.05
CA LEU A 153 7.81 13.57 6.12
C LEU A 153 6.35 13.28 6.49
N VAL A 154 5.77 12.21 5.95
CA VAL A 154 4.40 11.79 6.31
C VAL A 154 4.35 11.33 7.77
N ARG A 155 5.35 10.59 8.26
CA ARG A 155 5.46 10.21 9.68
C ARG A 155 5.54 11.44 10.61
N LEU A 156 6.14 12.53 10.16
CA LEU A 156 6.16 13.82 10.86
C LEU A 156 4.81 14.58 10.79
N GLY A 157 3.76 13.96 10.22
CA GLY A 157 2.41 14.54 10.16
C GLY A 157 2.16 15.44 8.94
N ASN A 158 3.06 15.45 7.94
CA ASN A 158 2.77 16.14 6.69
C ASN A 158 1.74 15.34 5.88
N THR A 159 0.87 16.03 5.15
CA THR A 159 0.06 15.37 4.11
C THR A 159 0.96 14.87 2.98
N SER A 160 0.56 13.79 2.30
CA SER A 160 1.33 13.23 1.18
C SER A 160 1.64 14.25 0.09
N GLU A 161 0.70 15.17 -0.21
CA GLU A 161 0.90 16.23 -1.21
C GLU A 161 1.94 17.26 -0.78
N ARG A 162 1.91 17.69 0.49
CA ARG A 162 2.91 18.64 1.01
C ARG A 162 4.29 17.99 1.08
N ALA A 163 4.36 16.74 1.53
CA ALA A 163 5.60 15.97 1.56
C ALA A 163 6.18 15.81 0.14
N LEU A 164 5.33 15.44 -0.83
CA LEU A 164 5.72 15.32 -2.23
C LEU A 164 6.28 16.63 -2.79
N THR A 165 5.62 17.76 -2.55
CA THR A 165 6.10 19.08 -3.03
C THR A 165 7.51 19.38 -2.50
N ARG A 166 7.80 19.07 -1.23
CA ARG A 166 9.14 19.25 -0.64
C ARG A 166 10.18 18.34 -1.29
N VAL A 167 9.83 17.06 -1.50
CA VAL A 167 10.74 16.08 -2.12
C VAL A 167 10.98 16.43 -3.58
N SER A 168 9.95 16.76 -4.37
CA SER A 168 10.09 17.16 -5.79
C SER A 168 10.98 18.39 -5.95
N GLY A 169 10.91 19.34 -5.03
CA GLY A 169 11.80 20.50 -5.03
C GLY A 169 13.28 20.18 -4.76
N ALA A 170 13.56 19.05 -4.08
CA ALA A 170 14.91 18.64 -3.71
C ALA A 170 15.51 17.56 -4.60
N VAL A 171 14.68 16.75 -5.28
CA VAL A 171 15.11 15.51 -5.96
C VAL A 171 16.03 15.74 -7.17
N SER A 172 16.01 16.95 -7.77
CA SER A 172 16.87 17.31 -8.89
C SER A 172 18.36 17.46 -8.49
N SER A 173 18.64 17.73 -7.21
CA SER A 173 19.98 17.91 -6.67
C SER A 173 20.26 16.90 -5.55
N SER A 174 21.37 16.17 -5.65
CA SER A 174 21.80 15.24 -4.61
C SER A 174 22.08 15.95 -3.28
N ALA A 175 22.68 17.16 -3.33
CA ALA A 175 22.94 17.95 -2.14
C ALA A 175 21.65 18.45 -1.48
N ALA A 176 20.68 18.95 -2.27
CA ALA A 176 19.41 19.40 -1.74
C ALA A 176 18.62 18.25 -1.09
N LEU A 177 18.60 17.08 -1.72
CA LEU A 177 17.94 15.88 -1.16
C LEU A 177 18.64 15.39 0.10
N ALA A 178 19.98 15.41 0.15
CA ALA A 178 20.74 15.06 1.34
C ALA A 178 20.46 16.02 2.52
N ASN A 179 20.40 17.34 2.25
CA ASN A 179 20.05 18.33 3.26
C ASN A 179 18.63 18.14 3.78
N LEU A 180 17.66 17.95 2.89
CA LEU A 180 16.27 17.67 3.28
C LEU A 180 16.18 16.39 4.14
N ARG A 181 16.91 15.34 3.76
CA ARG A 181 16.98 14.10 4.53
C ARG A 181 17.56 14.35 5.94
N ALA A 182 18.66 15.09 6.06
CA ALA A 182 19.28 15.41 7.35
C ALA A 182 18.33 16.21 8.26
N GLU A 183 17.65 17.20 7.68
CA GLU A 183 16.63 17.99 8.39
C GLU A 183 15.50 17.09 8.92
N VAL A 184 14.93 16.25 8.06
CA VAL A 184 13.84 15.32 8.43
C VAL A 184 14.28 14.32 9.49
N ALA A 185 15.49 13.73 9.35
CA ALA A 185 16.03 12.81 10.33
C ALA A 185 16.22 13.47 11.72
N SER A 186 16.67 14.73 11.76
CA SER A 186 16.80 15.46 13.02
C SER A 186 15.45 15.72 13.69
N GLN A 187 14.42 16.04 12.91
CA GLN A 187 13.06 16.25 13.43
C GLN A 187 12.45 14.94 13.96
N LEU A 188 12.65 13.80 13.27
CA LEU A 188 12.21 12.50 13.75
C LEU A 188 12.87 12.13 15.07
N THR A 189 14.19 12.32 15.18
CA THR A 189 14.93 12.05 16.41
C THR A 189 14.45 12.94 17.57
N ALA A 190 14.23 14.21 17.32
CA ALA A 190 13.68 15.13 18.31
C ALA A 190 12.25 14.75 18.75
N GLY A 191 11.45 14.17 17.83
CA GLY A 191 10.11 13.66 18.10
C GLY A 191 10.07 12.24 18.68
N GLY A 192 11.21 11.60 18.94
CA GLY A 192 11.28 10.21 19.43
C GLY A 192 10.92 9.15 18.37
N LEU A 193 10.88 9.52 17.08
CA LEU A 193 10.60 8.65 15.95
C LEU A 193 11.90 8.16 15.31
N SER A 194 11.83 7.05 14.57
CA SER A 194 12.97 6.52 13.82
C SER A 194 12.84 6.84 12.33
N SER A 195 13.94 7.28 11.70
CA SER A 195 13.99 7.46 10.25
C SER A 195 13.98 6.10 9.53
N THR A 196 13.46 6.09 8.29
CA THR A 196 13.44 4.92 7.40
C THR A 196 14.85 4.51 6.98
N LEU A 197 15.77 5.47 6.88
CA LEU A 197 17.17 5.23 6.52
C LEU A 197 18.08 5.51 7.72
N ASP A 198 19.19 4.76 7.81
CA ASP A 198 20.26 5.09 8.74
C ASP A 198 21.07 6.33 8.29
N ALA A 199 22.06 6.73 9.08
CA ALA A 199 22.90 7.88 8.79
C ALA A 199 23.70 7.73 7.48
N THR A 200 23.99 6.48 7.06
CA THR A 200 24.74 6.18 5.84
C THR A 200 23.86 6.08 4.60
N GLY A 201 22.54 6.09 4.74
CA GLY A 201 21.57 5.93 3.67
C GLY A 201 21.15 4.49 3.42
N ALA A 202 21.61 3.56 4.24
CA ALA A 202 21.12 2.19 4.21
C ALA A 202 19.71 2.10 4.83
N ILE A 203 18.94 1.13 4.35
CA ILE A 203 17.58 0.89 4.87
C ILE A 203 17.71 0.33 6.28
N ARG A 204 17.09 1.00 7.24
CA ARG A 204 16.99 0.47 8.59
C ARG A 204 15.96 -0.66 8.58
N VAL A 205 16.42 -1.89 8.67
CA VAL A 205 15.57 -3.06 8.92
C VAL A 205 15.19 -3.03 10.39
N PRO A 206 13.88 -3.01 10.73
CA PRO A 206 13.40 -2.96 12.11
C PRO A 206 13.70 -4.23 12.89
#